data_732191214a40673b784d55b29b155675
#
_entry.id   732191214a40673b784d55b29b155675
#
_cell.length_a   1.000
_cell.length_b   1.000
_cell.length_c   1.000
_cell.angle_alpha   90.00
_cell.angle_beta   90.00
_cell.angle_gamma   90.00
#
_symmetry.space_group_name_H-M   'P 1'
#
loop_
_entity.id
_entity.type
_entity.pdbx_description
1 polymer ?
#
loop_
_entity_poly.entity_id
_entity_poly.type
_entity_poly.pdbx_seq_one_letter_code
_entity_poly.pdbx_strand_id
1 'polypeptide(L)'
;LIAALIVATVLAGAPRSITVSTPHGDQRIPVRSDRGGVPLVSAPLLVAALGGTFTVGETWAQVTLAQQGFRFLLGAPLYLFNDQLEALAAPVLVVHDTVYIPFQFVAEALPTFLGERYRYDRRAARLVEDRGRLLASRPASGRLANGLRTGHIVTVDAGHGGVDPGNPGMFFSHGLREKDVTLAVALLLRDELRRRGIAVRMTRTTDTLIALGDRGGYCSEKCDLFVSLHVNSLPRRAGFTDTRGFETYFLAEARTEDAARVARMENEAVRFESVGDEATQLGAVDFIVKDLQLNEHLRESARLAELVQNDLGHVHTGPDMGVKQAGFMVLTTARRPAVLVEMGYSTNRDDSKFLTSTPGQRAIASAIADAVVEYLLEYERKTDSAADSGTAR
;
A
#
# COMPACT_ATOMS: atom_id res chain seq x y z
N LEU A 1 25.04 -7.95 7.27
CA LEU A 1 26.04 -7.04 6.65
C LEU A 1 25.47 -6.24 5.47
N ILE A 2 24.23 -6.47 5.02
CA ILE A 2 23.57 -5.78 3.87
C ILE A 2 22.70 -4.60 4.33
N ALA A 3 22.28 -4.58 5.60
CA ALA A 3 21.49 -3.46 6.15
C ALA A 3 22.28 -2.13 6.24
N ALA A 4 23.60 -2.17 6.19
CA ALA A 4 24.46 -0.98 6.27
C ALA A 4 24.57 -0.18 4.96
N LEU A 5 24.20 -0.76 3.80
CA LEU A 5 24.40 -0.11 2.50
C LEU A 5 23.22 0.77 2.06
N ILE A 6 22.01 0.51 2.57
CA ILE A 6 20.82 1.32 2.26
C ILE A 6 20.78 2.62 3.09
N VAL A 7 21.37 2.58 4.29
CA VAL A 7 21.53 3.77 5.16
C VAL A 7 22.50 4.79 4.56
N ALA A 8 23.50 4.34 3.81
CA ALA A 8 24.56 5.22 3.27
C ALA A 8 24.07 6.16 2.14
N THR A 9 23.06 5.79 1.38
CA THR A 9 22.52 6.62 0.29
C THR A 9 21.54 7.70 0.76
N VAL A 10 20.91 7.54 1.93
CA VAL A 10 20.08 8.59 2.56
C VAL A 10 20.96 9.63 3.27
N LEU A 11 22.16 9.26 3.69
CA LEU A 11 23.07 10.10 4.48
C LEU A 11 23.79 11.17 3.65
N ALA A 12 23.96 11.00 2.34
CA ALA A 12 24.74 11.94 1.50
C ALA A 12 23.98 13.22 1.10
N GLY A 13 22.73 13.42 1.56
CA GLY A 13 21.90 14.53 1.09
C GLY A 13 20.95 15.14 2.13
N ALA A 14 21.06 14.82 3.41
CA ALA A 14 20.17 15.43 4.41
C ALA A 14 20.49 16.93 4.53
N PRO A 15 19.47 17.82 4.48
CA PRO A 15 19.68 19.25 4.61
C PRO A 15 20.10 19.60 6.04
N ARG A 16 20.90 20.65 6.21
CA ARG A 16 21.26 21.19 7.55
C ARG A 16 20.08 21.83 8.28
N SER A 17 19.06 22.19 7.54
CA SER A 17 17.80 22.72 8.06
C SER A 17 16.69 22.52 7.04
N ILE A 18 15.46 22.47 7.51
CA ILE A 18 14.26 22.49 6.65
C ILE A 18 13.52 23.81 6.85
N THR A 19 12.81 24.22 5.82
CA THR A 19 11.82 25.28 5.92
C THR A 19 10.44 24.64 6.03
N VAL A 20 9.71 24.95 7.10
CA VAL A 20 8.30 24.61 7.25
C VAL A 20 7.49 25.81 6.81
N SER A 21 6.75 25.67 5.72
CA SER A 21 5.91 26.70 5.13
C SER A 21 4.45 26.43 5.45
N THR A 22 3.83 27.35 6.16
CA THR A 22 2.42 27.30 6.53
C THR A 22 1.73 28.58 6.08
N PRO A 23 0.40 28.67 6.10
CA PRO A 23 -0.32 29.91 5.85
C PRO A 23 0.04 31.07 6.82
N HIS A 24 0.68 30.75 7.94
CA HIS A 24 1.13 31.74 8.94
C HIS A 24 2.57 32.19 8.72
N GLY A 25 3.25 31.69 7.70
CA GLY A 25 4.62 32.05 7.33
C GLY A 25 5.58 30.87 7.32
N ASP A 26 6.83 31.17 6.96
CA ASP A 26 7.92 30.22 6.88
C ASP A 26 8.68 30.16 8.22
N GLN A 27 8.94 28.98 8.72
CA GLN A 27 9.81 28.72 9.86
C GLN A 27 10.94 27.81 9.48
N ARG A 28 12.16 28.13 9.91
CA ARG A 28 13.34 27.32 9.66
C ARG A 28 13.67 26.45 10.87
N ILE A 29 13.73 25.14 10.66
CA ILE A 29 14.02 24.16 11.70
C ILE A 29 15.37 23.51 11.41
N PRO A 30 16.32 23.51 12.39
CA PRO A 30 17.60 22.83 12.23
C PRO A 30 17.40 21.31 12.14
N VAL A 31 18.16 20.68 11.26
CA VAL A 31 18.34 19.22 11.21
C VAL A 31 19.70 18.91 11.86
N ARG A 32 19.70 18.03 12.85
CA ARG A 32 20.89 17.56 13.55
C ARG A 32 21.16 16.12 13.15
N SER A 33 22.41 15.69 13.24
CA SER A 33 22.74 14.26 13.07
C SER A 33 23.02 13.65 14.44
N ASP A 34 22.59 12.41 14.64
CA ASP A 34 23.01 11.60 15.78
C ASP A 34 24.48 11.14 15.64
N ARG A 35 24.95 10.30 16.57
CA ARG A 35 26.32 9.74 16.51
C ARG A 35 26.54 8.79 15.32
N GLY A 36 25.46 8.21 14.77
CA GLY A 36 25.45 7.37 13.58
C GLY A 36 25.33 8.15 12.28
N GLY A 37 25.19 9.47 12.33
CA GLY A 37 25.00 10.32 11.16
C GLY A 37 23.55 10.39 10.69
N VAL A 38 22.59 9.80 11.40
CA VAL A 38 21.16 9.85 11.03
C VAL A 38 20.61 11.25 11.29
N PRO A 39 19.96 11.88 10.31
CA PRO A 39 19.39 13.20 10.45
C PRO A 39 18.14 13.17 11.35
N LEU A 40 18.07 14.11 12.30
CA LEU A 40 17.05 14.23 13.30
C LEU A 40 16.44 15.64 13.32
N VAL A 41 15.16 15.74 13.66
CA VAL A 41 14.42 17.00 13.80
C VAL A 41 13.84 17.07 15.21
N SER A 42 13.90 18.26 15.84
CA SER A 42 13.24 18.50 17.12
C SER A 42 11.73 18.40 16.97
N ALA A 43 11.09 17.44 17.67
CA ALA A 43 9.65 17.26 17.66
C ALA A 43 8.88 18.50 18.15
N PRO A 44 9.27 19.14 19.28
CA PRO A 44 8.61 20.36 19.73
C PRO A 44 8.67 21.50 18.69
N LEU A 45 9.83 21.73 18.06
CA LEU A 45 9.96 22.78 17.04
C LEU A 45 9.13 22.49 15.80
N LEU A 46 9.12 21.24 15.35
CA LEU A 46 8.31 20.82 14.19
C LEU A 46 6.82 21.02 14.47
N VAL A 47 6.36 20.55 15.64
CA VAL A 47 4.95 20.64 16.03
C VAL A 47 4.50 22.08 16.20
N ALA A 48 5.33 22.92 16.84
CA ALA A 48 5.06 24.35 16.98
C ALA A 48 4.94 25.03 15.60
N ALA A 49 5.85 24.71 14.65
CA ALA A 49 5.82 25.26 13.30
C ALA A 49 4.56 24.84 12.53
N LEU A 50 4.02 23.66 12.78
CA LEU A 50 2.83 23.11 12.12
C LEU A 50 1.52 23.41 12.86
N GLY A 51 1.57 24.10 14.01
CA GLY A 51 0.40 24.45 14.80
C GLY A 51 -0.31 23.23 15.41
N GLY A 52 0.46 22.20 15.76
CA GLY A 52 -0.01 20.98 16.42
C GLY A 52 0.13 21.03 17.95
N THR A 53 -0.08 19.88 18.59
CA THR A 53 0.18 19.68 20.03
C THR A 53 1.25 18.61 20.23
N PHE A 54 2.07 18.81 21.27
CA PHE A 54 3.14 17.89 21.64
C PHE A 54 3.07 17.63 23.14
N THR A 55 3.11 16.34 23.50
CA THR A 55 3.22 15.89 24.89
C THR A 55 4.27 14.79 24.98
N VAL A 56 4.97 14.72 26.12
CA VAL A 56 5.97 13.69 26.38
C VAL A 56 5.71 13.07 27.74
N GLY A 57 5.68 11.74 27.80
CA GLY A 57 5.63 10.94 29.00
C GLY A 57 6.94 10.18 29.19
N GLU A 58 6.95 9.22 30.12
CA GLU A 58 8.15 8.43 30.43
C GLU A 58 8.59 7.50 29.28
N THR A 59 7.63 6.93 28.55
CA THR A 59 7.87 5.91 27.52
C THR A 59 7.55 6.41 26.12
N TRP A 60 6.60 7.33 25.99
CA TRP A 60 6.05 7.78 24.72
C TRP A 60 6.06 9.30 24.60
N ALA A 61 6.36 9.79 23.42
CA ALA A 61 6.06 11.15 23.01
C ALA A 61 4.88 11.14 22.03
N GLN A 62 3.92 12.04 22.24
CA GLN A 62 2.75 12.18 21.36
C GLN A 62 2.81 13.49 20.60
N VAL A 63 2.64 13.40 19.30
CA VAL A 63 2.50 14.51 18.36
C VAL A 63 1.11 14.43 17.75
N THR A 64 0.34 15.52 17.83
CA THR A 64 -0.94 15.65 17.14
C THR A 64 -0.85 16.73 16.09
N LEU A 65 -1.05 16.36 14.83
CA LEU A 65 -1.06 17.24 13.67
C LEU A 65 -2.34 17.01 12.86
N ALA A 66 -3.01 18.06 12.47
CA ALA A 66 -4.25 17.95 11.68
C ALA A 66 -5.31 17.01 12.31
N GLN A 67 -5.42 17.01 13.65
CA GLN A 67 -6.28 16.12 14.47
C GLN A 67 -5.90 14.63 14.41
N GLN A 68 -4.75 14.29 13.82
CA GLN A 68 -4.22 12.92 13.78
C GLN A 68 -3.08 12.77 14.79
N GLY A 69 -3.09 11.67 15.53
CA GLY A 69 -2.12 11.39 16.59
C GLY A 69 -1.01 10.45 16.11
N PHE A 70 0.23 10.82 16.42
CA PHE A 70 1.42 9.98 16.28
C PHE A 70 2.03 9.76 17.65
N ARG A 71 2.25 8.51 18.04
CA ARG A 71 2.85 8.16 19.34
C ARG A 71 4.20 7.51 19.10
N PHE A 72 5.26 8.16 19.49
CA PHE A 72 6.64 7.72 19.31
C PHE A 72 7.15 7.00 20.55
N LEU A 73 7.68 5.80 20.40
CA LEU A 73 8.32 5.05 21.46
C LEU A 73 9.73 5.63 21.70
N LEU A 74 9.98 6.19 22.89
CA LEU A 74 11.26 6.80 23.22
C LEU A 74 12.36 5.73 23.28
N GLY A 75 13.50 6.02 22.66
CA GLY A 75 14.63 5.09 22.58
C GLY A 75 14.49 3.97 21.55
N ALA A 76 13.36 3.90 20.83
CA ALA A 76 13.12 2.88 19.80
C ALA A 76 12.84 3.50 18.43
N PRO A 77 13.11 2.78 17.33
CA PRO A 77 12.84 3.24 15.96
C PRO A 77 11.40 2.93 15.54
N LEU A 78 10.42 3.24 16.41
CA LEU A 78 9.02 2.86 16.23
C LEU A 78 8.07 3.99 16.64
N TYR A 79 6.94 4.09 15.95
CA TYR A 79 5.82 4.94 16.36
C TYR A 79 4.48 4.28 16.00
N LEU A 80 3.41 4.72 16.65
CA LEU A 80 2.04 4.35 16.33
C LEU A 80 1.35 5.50 15.60
N PHE A 81 0.65 5.16 14.53
CA PHE A 81 -0.30 6.03 13.86
C PHE A 81 -1.64 5.32 13.76
N ASN A 82 -2.69 5.87 14.39
CA ASN A 82 -4.00 5.21 14.50
C ASN A 82 -3.89 3.77 15.02
N ASP A 83 -3.09 3.57 16.07
CA ASP A 83 -2.78 2.27 16.71
C ASP A 83 -2.07 1.24 15.82
N GLN A 84 -1.62 1.63 14.63
CA GLN A 84 -0.76 0.83 13.78
C GLN A 84 0.71 1.13 14.04
N LEU A 85 1.51 0.09 14.21
CA LEU A 85 2.94 0.19 14.46
C LEU A 85 3.69 0.46 13.17
N GLU A 86 4.48 1.52 13.16
CA GLU A 86 5.27 1.97 12.03
C GLU A 86 6.76 2.06 12.39
N ALA A 87 7.64 1.77 11.44
CA ALA A 87 9.07 1.81 11.64
C ALA A 87 9.68 3.16 11.27
N LEU A 88 10.71 3.55 12.02
CA LEU A 88 11.58 4.69 11.72
C LEU A 88 12.99 4.21 11.31
N ALA A 89 13.70 5.05 10.58
CA ALA A 89 15.08 4.78 10.16
C ALA A 89 16.08 4.75 11.34
N ALA A 90 15.72 5.33 12.48
CA ALA A 90 16.54 5.35 13.70
C ALA A 90 15.67 5.56 14.95
N PRO A 91 16.21 5.29 16.15
CA PRO A 91 15.49 5.54 17.40
C PRO A 91 15.11 7.01 17.61
N VAL A 92 13.99 7.21 18.29
CA VAL A 92 13.57 8.52 18.82
C VAL A 92 14.44 8.84 20.03
N LEU A 93 15.13 9.96 20.00
CA LEU A 93 16.10 10.32 21.05
C LEU A 93 15.58 11.44 21.94
N VAL A 94 15.91 11.36 23.22
CA VAL A 94 15.73 12.48 24.16
C VAL A 94 17.12 13.03 24.51
N VAL A 95 17.34 14.30 24.20
CA VAL A 95 18.61 14.99 24.45
C VAL A 95 18.30 16.31 25.15
N HIS A 96 18.78 16.49 26.40
CA HIS A 96 18.51 17.67 27.21
C HIS A 96 17.01 18.05 27.20
N ASP A 97 16.16 17.11 27.59
CA ASP A 97 14.70 17.25 27.68
C ASP A 97 13.99 17.57 26.35
N THR A 98 14.71 17.49 25.25
CA THR A 98 14.15 17.68 23.92
C THR A 98 14.06 16.34 23.18
N VAL A 99 12.87 16.01 22.67
CA VAL A 99 12.63 14.83 21.83
C VAL A 99 13.02 15.15 20.41
N TYR A 100 13.87 14.28 19.86
CA TYR A 100 14.29 14.30 18.46
C TYR A 100 13.76 13.07 17.73
N ILE A 101 13.10 13.29 16.60
CA ILE A 101 12.57 12.25 15.74
C ILE A 101 13.38 12.18 14.43
N PRO A 102 13.53 10.99 13.83
CA PRO A 102 14.20 10.84 12.54
C PRO A 102 13.57 11.75 11.47
N PHE A 103 14.43 12.40 10.69
CA PHE A 103 14.01 13.30 9.61
C PHE A 103 13.10 12.60 8.59
N GLN A 104 13.20 11.28 8.46
CA GLN A 104 12.30 10.46 7.67
C GLN A 104 10.83 10.73 7.99
N PHE A 105 10.48 10.98 9.25
CA PHE A 105 9.12 11.34 9.64
C PHE A 105 8.61 12.57 8.89
N VAL A 106 9.45 13.57 8.74
CA VAL A 106 9.10 14.82 8.01
C VAL A 106 9.05 14.61 6.50
N ALA A 107 10.04 13.87 5.96
CA ALA A 107 10.20 13.74 4.52
C ALA A 107 9.30 12.67 3.89
N GLU A 108 8.88 11.68 4.68
CA GLU A 108 8.15 10.50 4.19
C GLU A 108 6.85 10.26 4.96
N ALA A 109 6.88 10.11 6.29
CA ALA A 109 5.70 9.75 7.07
C ALA A 109 4.60 10.82 7.01
N LEU A 110 4.92 12.09 7.26
CA LEU A 110 3.92 13.17 7.16
C LEU A 110 3.29 13.27 5.77
N PRO A 111 4.04 13.28 4.65
CA PRO A 111 3.44 13.23 3.32
C PRO A 111 2.69 11.94 3.02
N THR A 112 3.06 10.83 3.64
CA THR A 112 2.38 9.54 3.45
C THR A 112 1.02 9.52 4.16
N PHE A 113 0.98 9.89 5.43
CA PHE A 113 -0.24 9.80 6.24
C PHE A 113 -1.13 11.05 6.16
N LEU A 114 -0.53 12.21 5.89
CA LEU A 114 -1.22 13.50 5.82
C LEU A 114 -0.93 14.25 4.51
N GLY A 115 -0.79 13.51 3.41
CA GLY A 115 -0.37 14.04 2.10
C GLY A 115 -1.33 15.04 1.46
N GLU A 116 -2.59 15.08 1.91
CA GLU A 116 -3.55 16.13 1.53
C GLU A 116 -3.17 17.49 2.15
N ARG A 117 -2.44 17.47 3.26
CA ARG A 117 -2.11 18.66 4.01
C ARG A 117 -0.63 19.01 3.99
N TYR A 118 0.25 17.98 3.94
CA TYR A 118 1.69 18.18 4.01
C TYR A 118 2.38 17.56 2.80
N ARG A 119 3.25 18.34 2.16
CA ARG A 119 4.09 17.90 1.04
C ARG A 119 5.54 18.30 1.32
N TYR A 120 6.47 17.35 1.14
CA TYR A 120 7.88 17.62 1.28
C TYR A 120 8.56 17.79 -0.11
N ASP A 121 9.15 18.94 -0.34
CA ASP A 121 10.00 19.20 -1.51
C ASP A 121 11.46 18.92 -1.12
N ARG A 122 11.99 17.82 -1.65
CA ARG A 122 13.38 17.39 -1.39
C ARG A 122 14.42 18.37 -1.95
N ARG A 123 14.14 19.03 -3.08
CA ARG A 123 15.09 19.98 -3.72
C ARG A 123 15.19 21.27 -2.94
N ALA A 124 14.09 21.76 -2.46
CA ALA A 124 14.03 22.98 -1.67
C ALA A 124 14.24 22.76 -0.16
N ALA A 125 14.36 21.50 0.30
CA ALA A 125 14.34 21.12 1.71
C ALA A 125 13.18 21.79 2.46
N ARG A 126 11.97 21.70 1.92
CA ARG A 126 10.79 22.43 2.37
C ARG A 126 9.62 21.50 2.62
N LEU A 127 9.07 21.55 3.83
CA LEU A 127 7.77 20.96 4.17
C LEU A 127 6.71 22.05 4.01
N VAL A 128 5.76 21.82 3.11
CA VAL A 128 4.67 22.78 2.82
C VAL A 128 3.37 22.27 3.43
N GLU A 129 2.71 23.10 4.25
CA GLU A 129 1.33 22.90 4.65
C GLU A 129 0.42 23.57 3.61
N ASP A 130 -0.28 22.78 2.83
CA ASP A 130 -1.15 23.24 1.75
C ASP A 130 -2.62 23.22 2.19
N ARG A 131 -3.03 24.24 2.96
CA ARG A 131 -4.45 24.43 3.31
C ARG A 131 -5.30 24.91 2.15
N GLY A 132 -4.68 25.54 1.17
CA GLY A 132 -5.39 26.05 -0.01
C GLY A 132 -5.94 24.94 -0.88
N ARG A 133 -5.28 23.79 -0.93
CA ARG A 133 -5.74 22.62 -1.65
C ARG A 133 -6.96 21.96 -0.97
N LEU A 134 -7.00 21.95 0.36
CA LEU A 134 -8.16 21.50 1.15
C LEU A 134 -9.40 22.43 0.94
N LEU A 135 -9.18 23.73 0.77
CA LEU A 135 -10.27 24.70 0.53
C LEU A 135 -10.66 24.78 -0.96
N ALA A 136 -9.70 24.57 -1.87
CA ALA A 136 -9.95 24.53 -3.31
C ALA A 136 -10.50 23.19 -3.81
N SER A 137 -10.28 22.10 -3.08
CA SER A 137 -10.75 20.75 -3.43
C SER A 137 -12.03 20.31 -2.71
N ARG A 138 -12.71 21.22 -2.01
CA ARG A 138 -14.07 20.97 -1.55
C ARG A 138 -15.02 21.47 -2.64
N PRO A 139 -15.44 20.61 -3.60
CA PRO A 139 -16.50 20.96 -4.51
C PRO A 139 -17.75 21.24 -3.66
N ALA A 140 -18.51 22.22 -4.01
CA ALA A 140 -19.77 22.59 -3.34
C ALA A 140 -20.78 21.40 -3.26
N SER A 141 -20.50 20.29 -3.95
CA SER A 141 -21.28 19.06 -4.01
C SER A 141 -20.74 17.92 -3.14
N GLY A 142 -19.61 18.07 -2.41
CA GLY A 142 -18.95 16.97 -1.72
C GLY A 142 -18.35 15.88 -2.63
N ARG A 143 -18.29 16.14 -3.95
CA ARG A 143 -17.73 15.23 -4.96
C ARG A 143 -16.47 15.78 -5.60
N LEU A 144 -15.55 14.88 -5.96
CA LEU A 144 -14.33 15.15 -6.71
C LEU A 144 -14.63 15.44 -8.20
N ALA A 145 -13.65 15.92 -8.95
CA ALA A 145 -13.79 16.19 -10.38
C ALA A 145 -14.16 14.93 -11.22
N ASN A 146 -13.78 13.75 -10.77
CA ASN A 146 -14.16 12.46 -11.36
C ASN A 146 -15.55 11.96 -10.91
N GLY A 147 -16.27 12.73 -10.12
CA GLY A 147 -17.62 12.43 -9.64
C GLY A 147 -17.69 11.66 -8.32
N LEU A 148 -16.58 11.08 -7.83
CA LEU A 148 -16.52 10.37 -6.54
C LEU A 148 -16.77 11.32 -5.37
N ARG A 149 -17.38 10.80 -4.32
CA ARG A 149 -17.37 11.45 -2.99
C ARG A 149 -15.95 11.47 -2.43
N THR A 150 -15.68 12.42 -1.56
CA THR A 150 -14.43 12.44 -0.80
C THR A 150 -14.47 11.41 0.32
N GLY A 151 -13.30 10.86 0.68
CA GLY A 151 -13.15 10.00 1.86
C GLY A 151 -12.98 8.52 1.56
N HIS A 152 -12.99 8.11 0.30
CA HIS A 152 -12.67 6.72 -0.08
C HIS A 152 -11.25 6.35 0.29
N ILE A 153 -11.09 5.12 0.79
CA ILE A 153 -9.81 4.52 1.19
C ILE A 153 -9.65 3.16 0.54
N VAL A 154 -8.57 2.97 -0.19
CA VAL A 154 -8.21 1.70 -0.83
C VAL A 154 -6.94 1.15 -0.20
N THR A 155 -6.93 -0.14 0.12
CA THR A 155 -5.69 -0.83 0.50
C THR A 155 -5.07 -1.47 -0.73
N VAL A 156 -3.79 -1.16 -0.96
CA VAL A 156 -2.97 -1.75 -2.01
C VAL A 156 -1.93 -2.64 -1.37
N ASP A 157 -1.97 -3.91 -1.70
CA ASP A 157 -1.03 -4.92 -1.27
C ASP A 157 0.00 -5.21 -2.38
N ALA A 158 1.27 -5.02 -2.05
CA ALA A 158 2.36 -5.47 -2.88
C ALA A 158 2.73 -6.89 -2.45
N GLY A 159 2.38 -7.90 -3.24
CA GLY A 159 2.65 -9.30 -2.94
C GLY A 159 4.11 -9.57 -2.59
N HIS A 160 4.35 -10.57 -1.74
CA HIS A 160 5.68 -10.96 -1.27
C HIS A 160 6.44 -9.86 -0.51
N GLY A 161 7.77 -9.99 -0.38
CA GLY A 161 8.63 -8.99 0.26
C GLY A 161 9.60 -9.57 1.29
N GLY A 162 10.71 -8.87 1.54
CA GLY A 162 11.74 -9.30 2.47
C GLY A 162 12.36 -10.63 2.08
N VAL A 163 12.27 -11.63 2.96
CA VAL A 163 12.79 -13.00 2.74
C VAL A 163 11.93 -13.81 1.77
N ASP A 164 10.68 -13.41 1.53
CA ASP A 164 9.81 -14.00 0.52
C ASP A 164 10.03 -13.31 -0.84
N PRO A 165 10.71 -13.95 -1.80
CA PRO A 165 11.00 -13.36 -3.09
C PRO A 165 9.82 -13.41 -4.07
N GLY A 166 8.77 -14.19 -3.79
CA GLY A 166 7.83 -14.65 -4.80
C GLY A 166 8.48 -15.59 -5.81
N ASN A 167 7.96 -15.66 -7.00
CA ASN A 167 8.58 -16.44 -8.07
C ASN A 167 9.91 -15.80 -8.53
N PRO A 168 10.84 -16.63 -9.08
CA PRO A 168 12.22 -16.20 -9.36
C PRO A 168 12.35 -15.20 -10.52
N GLY A 169 11.27 -14.87 -11.23
CA GLY A 169 11.32 -13.94 -12.36
C GLY A 169 12.20 -14.47 -13.51
N MET A 170 11.87 -15.62 -14.07
CA MET A 170 12.73 -16.36 -15.03
C MET A 170 13.28 -15.50 -16.17
N PHE A 171 12.49 -14.56 -16.68
CA PHE A 171 12.87 -13.64 -17.76
C PHE A 171 12.95 -12.18 -17.33
N PHE A 172 12.92 -11.91 -16.04
CA PHE A 172 13.12 -10.55 -15.54
C PHE A 172 14.60 -10.14 -15.71
N SER A 173 14.81 -8.90 -16.08
CA SER A 173 16.16 -8.33 -16.19
C SER A 173 16.78 -8.04 -14.82
N HIS A 174 18.10 -8.01 -14.76
CA HIS A 174 18.86 -7.55 -13.59
C HIS A 174 18.61 -8.29 -12.27
N GLY A 175 18.17 -9.56 -12.34
CA GLY A 175 17.94 -10.37 -11.14
C GLY A 175 16.73 -9.97 -10.32
N LEU A 176 15.81 -9.20 -10.92
CA LEU A 176 14.52 -8.87 -10.30
C LEU A 176 13.72 -10.12 -9.98
N ARG A 177 12.96 -10.05 -8.90
CA ARG A 177 12.03 -11.06 -8.43
C ARG A 177 10.61 -10.52 -8.52
N GLU A 178 9.64 -11.36 -8.33
CA GLU A 178 8.24 -10.94 -8.26
C GLU A 178 8.03 -9.82 -7.26
N LYS A 179 8.55 -9.93 -6.02
CA LYS A 179 8.44 -8.91 -4.98
C LYS A 179 8.89 -7.50 -5.40
N ASP A 180 9.83 -7.40 -6.34
CA ASP A 180 10.35 -6.12 -6.84
C ASP A 180 9.36 -5.50 -7.82
N VAL A 181 8.78 -6.31 -8.70
CA VAL A 181 7.79 -5.89 -9.70
C VAL A 181 6.48 -5.49 -9.00
N THR A 182 5.99 -6.31 -8.08
CA THR A 182 4.77 -6.02 -7.33
C THR A 182 4.89 -4.72 -6.54
N LEU A 183 6.03 -4.48 -5.87
CA LEU A 183 6.29 -3.23 -5.17
C LEU A 183 6.32 -2.02 -6.12
N ALA A 184 7.00 -2.16 -7.25
CA ALA A 184 7.10 -1.07 -8.24
C ALA A 184 5.73 -0.65 -8.75
N VAL A 185 4.88 -1.62 -9.14
CA VAL A 185 3.53 -1.34 -9.62
C VAL A 185 2.63 -0.83 -8.50
N ALA A 186 2.72 -1.39 -7.29
CA ALA A 186 1.92 -0.96 -6.14
C ALA A 186 2.18 0.51 -5.76
N LEU A 187 3.44 0.95 -5.81
CA LEU A 187 3.78 2.35 -5.57
C LEU A 187 3.22 3.28 -6.65
N LEU A 188 3.23 2.85 -7.91
CA LEU A 188 2.60 3.59 -9.01
C LEU A 188 1.08 3.63 -8.86
N LEU A 189 0.44 2.51 -8.53
CA LEU A 189 -1.00 2.43 -8.28
C LEU A 189 -1.42 3.34 -7.12
N ARG A 190 -0.67 3.34 -6.03
CA ARG A 190 -0.87 4.29 -4.93
C ARG A 190 -0.91 5.73 -5.43
N ASP A 191 0.06 6.12 -6.25
CA ASP A 191 0.18 7.50 -6.72
C ASP A 191 -0.93 7.85 -7.73
N GLU A 192 -1.38 6.86 -8.54
CA GLU A 192 -2.51 6.99 -9.45
C GLU A 192 -3.83 7.20 -8.68
N LEU A 193 -4.12 6.37 -7.67
CA LEU A 193 -5.30 6.49 -6.84
C LEU A 193 -5.33 7.82 -6.08
N ARG A 194 -4.20 8.24 -5.51
CA ARG A 194 -4.09 9.54 -4.83
C ARG A 194 -4.35 10.72 -5.76
N ARG A 195 -3.87 10.66 -7.00
CA ARG A 195 -4.18 11.70 -8.01
C ARG A 195 -5.67 11.78 -8.34
N ARG A 196 -6.40 10.66 -8.20
CA ARG A 196 -7.86 10.58 -8.37
C ARG A 196 -8.63 10.94 -7.10
N GLY A 197 -7.95 11.36 -6.02
CA GLY A 197 -8.56 11.79 -4.75
C GLY A 197 -8.94 10.66 -3.81
N ILE A 198 -8.40 9.46 -4.00
CA ILE A 198 -8.61 8.30 -3.15
C ILE A 198 -7.43 8.16 -2.17
N ALA A 199 -7.73 8.05 -0.88
CA ALA A 199 -6.71 7.75 0.11
C ALA A 199 -6.23 6.30 -0.03
N VAL A 200 -4.92 6.06 0.17
CA VAL A 200 -4.34 4.74 -0.03
C VAL A 200 -3.57 4.30 1.20
N ARG A 201 -3.86 3.10 1.66
CA ARG A 201 -3.05 2.32 2.59
C ARG A 201 -2.22 1.31 1.81
N MET A 202 -0.97 1.13 2.22
CA MET A 202 -0.08 0.13 1.63
C MET A 202 0.22 -0.94 2.66
N THR A 203 0.25 -2.21 2.28
CA THR A 203 0.77 -3.26 3.16
C THR A 203 2.28 -3.10 3.37
N ARG A 204 3.00 -2.72 2.32
CA ARG A 204 4.43 -2.36 2.37
C ARG A 204 4.78 -1.28 1.36
N THR A 205 5.79 -0.49 1.66
CA THR A 205 6.37 0.54 0.78
C THR A 205 7.86 0.32 0.52
N THR A 206 8.40 -0.73 1.11
CA THR A 206 9.80 -1.16 1.02
C THR A 206 9.86 -2.67 0.81
N ASP A 207 11.07 -3.22 0.65
CA ASP A 207 11.29 -4.68 0.60
C ASP A 207 11.22 -5.27 2.02
N THR A 208 9.99 -5.47 2.51
CA THR A 208 9.69 -5.98 3.86
C THR A 208 8.70 -7.13 3.76
N LEU A 209 8.90 -8.19 4.54
CA LEU A 209 7.92 -9.27 4.69
C LEU A 209 6.73 -8.77 5.52
N ILE A 210 5.53 -8.97 5.01
CA ILE A 210 4.27 -8.85 5.75
C ILE A 210 3.62 -10.24 5.75
N ALA A 211 3.28 -10.73 6.91
CA ALA A 211 2.63 -12.04 7.04
C ALA A 211 1.33 -12.09 6.23
N LEU A 212 1.08 -13.21 5.58
CA LEU A 212 -0.03 -13.37 4.63
C LEU A 212 -1.39 -13.11 5.29
N GLY A 213 -1.55 -13.61 6.53
CA GLY A 213 -2.76 -13.40 7.33
C GLY A 213 -2.98 -11.95 7.78
N ASP A 214 -1.93 -11.15 7.87
CA ASP A 214 -2.01 -9.75 8.33
C ASP A 214 -2.36 -8.77 7.20
N ARG A 215 -2.06 -9.13 5.94
CA ARG A 215 -2.20 -8.21 4.79
C ARG A 215 -3.62 -7.68 4.62
N GLY A 216 -4.62 -8.54 4.69
CA GLY A 216 -6.03 -8.13 4.61
C GLY A 216 -6.46 -7.23 5.78
N GLY A 217 -5.82 -7.34 6.94
CA GLY A 217 -6.07 -6.50 8.11
C GLY A 217 -5.75 -5.02 7.89
N TYR A 218 -4.89 -4.69 6.92
CA TYR A 218 -4.66 -3.29 6.50
C TYR A 218 -5.91 -2.65 5.89
N CYS A 219 -6.88 -3.46 5.43
CA CYS A 219 -8.20 -3.01 4.99
C CYS A 219 -9.20 -3.09 6.15
N SER A 220 -9.07 -2.20 7.13
CA SER A 220 -9.92 -2.10 8.31
C SER A 220 -11.33 -1.57 7.97
N GLU A 221 -12.18 -1.35 8.99
CA GLU A 221 -13.58 -0.89 8.85
C GLU A 221 -13.78 0.38 7.99
N LYS A 222 -12.75 1.22 7.88
CA LYS A 222 -12.81 2.45 7.07
C LYS A 222 -12.26 2.28 5.65
N CYS A 223 -11.83 1.09 5.27
CA CYS A 223 -11.36 0.78 3.93
C CYS A 223 -12.55 0.38 3.04
N ASP A 224 -12.56 0.79 1.78
CA ASP A 224 -13.62 0.47 0.83
C ASP A 224 -13.34 -0.83 0.09
N LEU A 225 -12.08 -1.07 -0.29
CA LEU A 225 -11.67 -2.27 -1.02
C LEU A 225 -10.16 -2.57 -0.87
N PHE A 226 -9.80 -3.80 -1.22
CA PHE A 226 -8.44 -4.33 -1.15
C PHE A 226 -7.98 -4.85 -2.52
N VAL A 227 -6.80 -4.44 -2.97
CA VAL A 227 -6.18 -4.89 -4.23
C VAL A 227 -4.81 -5.44 -3.95
N SER A 228 -4.61 -6.75 -4.16
CA SER A 228 -3.31 -7.42 -4.09
C SER A 228 -2.72 -7.59 -5.49
N LEU A 229 -1.43 -7.34 -5.64
CA LEU A 229 -0.71 -7.39 -6.90
C LEU A 229 0.32 -8.52 -6.90
N HIS A 230 0.27 -9.39 -7.90
CA HIS A 230 1.11 -10.56 -8.08
C HIS A 230 1.58 -10.72 -9.53
N VAL A 231 2.53 -11.63 -9.76
CA VAL A 231 2.99 -12.03 -11.08
C VAL A 231 3.02 -13.55 -11.15
N ASN A 232 2.20 -14.13 -12.01
CA ASN A 232 2.05 -15.57 -12.17
C ASN A 232 3.33 -16.24 -12.71
N SER A 233 3.43 -17.51 -12.47
CA SER A 233 4.47 -18.38 -13.05
C SER A 233 3.97 -19.79 -13.26
N LEU A 234 4.58 -20.50 -14.21
CA LEU A 234 4.27 -21.90 -14.45
C LEU A 234 5.46 -22.80 -14.08
N PRO A 235 5.18 -23.99 -13.54
CA PRO A 235 6.21 -25.01 -13.34
C PRO A 235 6.79 -25.46 -14.69
N ARG A 236 8.06 -25.83 -14.70
CA ARG A 236 8.77 -26.29 -15.92
C ARG A 236 8.10 -27.53 -16.50
N ARG A 237 7.57 -27.39 -17.69
CA ARG A 237 6.99 -28.46 -18.54
C ARG A 237 7.09 -28.04 -20.01
N ALA A 238 6.82 -28.94 -20.95
CA ALA A 238 6.80 -28.56 -22.37
C ALA A 238 5.80 -27.41 -22.60
N GLY A 239 6.24 -26.36 -23.29
CA GLY A 239 5.41 -25.19 -23.62
C GLY A 239 5.08 -24.24 -22.49
N PHE A 240 5.64 -24.41 -21.28
CA PHE A 240 5.31 -23.53 -20.13
C PHE A 240 5.67 -22.05 -20.34
N THR A 241 6.59 -21.77 -21.26
CA THR A 241 6.99 -20.40 -21.60
C THR A 241 6.06 -19.71 -22.59
N ASP A 242 5.12 -20.45 -23.20
CA ASP A 242 4.20 -19.92 -24.21
C ASP A 242 2.96 -19.29 -23.58
N THR A 243 2.64 -19.69 -22.34
CA THR A 243 1.53 -19.11 -21.57
C THR A 243 1.87 -17.68 -21.17
N ARG A 244 0.97 -16.77 -21.49
CA ARG A 244 1.09 -15.33 -21.17
C ARG A 244 -0.29 -14.72 -21.00
N GLY A 245 -0.34 -13.47 -20.51
CA GLY A 245 -1.58 -12.73 -20.27
C GLY A 245 -1.79 -12.43 -18.81
N PHE A 246 -2.94 -11.93 -18.46
CA PHE A 246 -3.27 -11.45 -17.12
C PHE A 246 -4.60 -12.05 -16.66
N GLU A 247 -4.78 -12.11 -15.34
CA GLU A 247 -5.93 -12.72 -14.69
C GLU A 247 -6.27 -11.95 -13.41
N THR A 248 -7.55 -11.82 -13.10
CA THR A 248 -7.97 -11.21 -11.84
C THR A 248 -8.80 -12.20 -11.03
N TYR A 249 -8.42 -12.37 -9.76
CA TYR A 249 -9.02 -13.34 -8.85
C TYR A 249 -9.82 -12.66 -7.77
N PHE A 250 -10.92 -13.28 -7.37
CA PHE A 250 -11.62 -13.00 -6.13
C PHE A 250 -11.75 -14.27 -5.27
N LEU A 251 -12.04 -14.09 -4.00
CA LEU A 251 -12.09 -15.18 -3.03
C LEU A 251 -13.34 -16.04 -3.22
N ALA A 252 -13.20 -17.28 -3.63
CA ALA A 252 -14.23 -18.32 -3.63
C ALA A 252 -13.59 -19.69 -3.84
N GLU A 253 -14.39 -20.77 -3.87
CA GLU A 253 -13.89 -22.08 -4.24
C GLU A 253 -13.38 -22.11 -5.69
N ALA A 254 -12.19 -22.68 -5.91
CA ALA A 254 -11.59 -22.74 -7.23
C ALA A 254 -12.43 -23.56 -8.21
N ARG A 255 -12.71 -23.03 -9.38
CA ARG A 255 -13.47 -23.74 -10.44
C ARG A 255 -12.59 -24.57 -11.36
N THR A 256 -11.30 -24.34 -11.36
CA THR A 256 -10.34 -25.04 -12.22
C THR A 256 -9.10 -25.46 -11.42
N GLU A 257 -8.45 -26.54 -11.88
CA GLU A 257 -7.19 -26.95 -11.26
C GLU A 257 -6.08 -25.91 -11.39
N ASP A 258 -6.08 -25.13 -12.47
CA ASP A 258 -5.12 -24.05 -12.64
C ASP A 258 -5.33 -22.93 -11.64
N ALA A 259 -6.57 -22.50 -11.41
CA ALA A 259 -6.89 -21.51 -10.38
C ALA A 259 -6.50 -22.01 -8.96
N ALA A 260 -6.78 -23.29 -8.68
CA ALA A 260 -6.35 -23.90 -7.43
C ALA A 260 -4.81 -23.99 -7.31
N ARG A 261 -4.10 -24.21 -8.41
CA ARG A 261 -2.63 -24.22 -8.46
C ARG A 261 -2.06 -22.84 -8.11
N VAL A 262 -2.60 -21.77 -8.72
CA VAL A 262 -2.16 -20.39 -8.47
C VAL A 262 -2.36 -20.06 -6.99
N ALA A 263 -3.55 -20.32 -6.44
CA ALA A 263 -3.81 -20.06 -5.02
C ALA A 263 -2.86 -20.85 -4.08
N ARG A 264 -2.56 -22.12 -4.40
CA ARG A 264 -1.56 -22.88 -3.61
C ARG A 264 -0.18 -22.25 -3.70
N MET A 265 0.25 -21.81 -4.89
CA MET A 265 1.55 -21.18 -5.08
C MET A 265 1.68 -19.92 -4.23
N GLU A 266 0.67 -19.06 -4.24
CA GLU A 266 0.68 -17.82 -3.46
C GLU A 266 0.56 -18.09 -1.95
N ASN A 267 -0.26 -19.07 -1.55
CA ASN A 267 -0.40 -19.45 -0.15
C ASN A 267 0.87 -20.13 0.42
N GLU A 268 1.78 -20.65 -0.41
CA GLU A 268 3.08 -21.19 0.04
C GLU A 268 3.99 -20.11 0.68
N ALA A 269 3.69 -18.82 0.50
CA ALA A 269 4.40 -17.73 1.16
C ALA A 269 4.41 -17.84 2.69
N VAL A 270 3.42 -18.50 3.29
CA VAL A 270 3.36 -18.82 4.74
C VAL A 270 4.64 -19.50 5.26
N ARG A 271 5.33 -20.27 4.42
CA ARG A 271 6.60 -20.94 4.81
C ARG A 271 7.73 -19.98 5.19
N PHE A 272 7.64 -18.70 4.78
CA PHE A 272 8.62 -17.67 5.13
C PHE A 272 8.28 -16.96 6.44
N GLU A 273 7.09 -17.19 7.01
CA GLU A 273 6.60 -16.52 8.21
C GLU A 273 7.03 -17.23 9.50
N SER A 274 7.33 -18.54 9.44
CA SER A 274 7.61 -19.34 10.63
C SER A 274 9.10 -19.54 10.86
N VAL A 275 9.62 -18.86 11.89
CA VAL A 275 10.65 -19.38 12.76
C VAL A 275 9.96 -19.73 14.10
N GLY A 276 9.29 -20.87 14.16
CA GLY A 276 8.73 -21.43 15.39
C GLY A 276 7.25 -21.79 15.30
N ASP A 277 7.01 -23.05 15.18
CA ASP A 277 5.88 -23.94 15.51
C ASP A 277 5.33 -24.73 14.32
N GLU A 278 5.60 -26.04 14.38
CA GLU A 278 5.21 -27.06 13.40
C GLU A 278 3.68 -27.36 13.34
N ALA A 279 2.81 -26.56 13.96
CA ALA A 279 1.44 -26.97 14.23
C ALA A 279 0.37 -26.41 13.29
N THR A 280 0.69 -25.60 12.25
CA THR A 280 -0.38 -24.83 11.58
C THR A 280 -0.65 -25.23 10.12
N GLN A 281 0.05 -26.22 9.54
CA GLN A 281 -0.03 -26.46 8.09
C GLN A 281 -1.29 -27.17 7.56
N LEU A 282 -2.05 -27.87 8.38
CA LEU A 282 -3.23 -28.64 7.91
C LEU A 282 -4.58 -28.00 8.27
N GLY A 283 -4.62 -27.14 9.29
CA GLY A 283 -5.86 -26.48 9.72
C GLY A 283 -6.27 -25.26 8.90
N ALA A 284 -5.31 -24.62 8.22
CA ALA A 284 -5.54 -23.37 7.52
C ALA A 284 -6.41 -23.52 6.25
N VAL A 285 -6.26 -24.62 5.51
CA VAL A 285 -7.00 -24.83 4.25
C VAL A 285 -8.48 -25.15 4.53
N ASP A 286 -8.78 -25.96 5.55
CA ASP A 286 -10.16 -26.27 5.94
C ASP A 286 -10.88 -25.07 6.58
N PHE A 287 -10.15 -24.19 7.26
CA PHE A 287 -10.70 -22.96 7.83
C PHE A 287 -11.06 -21.96 6.73
N ILE A 288 -10.24 -21.85 5.70
CA ILE A 288 -10.46 -20.99 4.52
C ILE A 288 -11.76 -21.36 3.80
N VAL A 289 -12.03 -22.64 3.60
CA VAL A 289 -13.25 -23.12 2.89
C VAL A 289 -14.53 -22.82 3.68
N LYS A 290 -14.49 -22.86 5.01
CA LYS A 290 -15.65 -22.50 5.85
C LYS A 290 -15.92 -21.00 5.88
N ASP A 291 -14.86 -20.17 5.86
CA ASP A 291 -14.99 -18.72 5.88
C ASP A 291 -15.42 -18.14 4.51
N LEU A 292 -15.11 -18.84 3.41
CA LEU A 292 -15.58 -18.53 2.06
C LEU A 292 -17.11 -18.46 1.95
N GLN A 293 -17.85 -19.26 2.72
CA GLN A 293 -19.31 -19.25 2.73
C GLN A 293 -19.92 -18.05 3.44
N LEU A 294 -19.13 -17.35 4.25
CA LEU A 294 -19.54 -16.20 5.04
C LEU A 294 -19.10 -14.86 4.42
N ASN A 295 -18.48 -14.87 3.21
CA ASN A 295 -17.98 -13.65 2.61
C ASN A 295 -19.13 -12.80 2.04
N GLU A 296 -19.56 -11.85 2.84
CA GLU A 296 -20.58 -10.85 2.56
C GLU A 296 -20.30 -10.03 1.29
N HIS A 297 -19.02 -9.94 0.89
CA HIS A 297 -18.55 -9.10 -0.21
C HIS A 297 -18.23 -9.87 -1.50
N LEU A 298 -18.60 -11.13 -1.62
CA LEU A 298 -18.23 -11.98 -2.77
C LEU A 298 -18.70 -11.39 -4.11
N ARG A 299 -19.92 -10.90 -4.17
CA ARG A 299 -20.47 -10.30 -5.40
C ARG A 299 -19.77 -8.99 -5.77
N GLU A 300 -19.46 -8.19 -4.76
CA GLU A 300 -18.77 -6.92 -4.96
C GLU A 300 -17.29 -7.16 -5.36
N SER A 301 -16.65 -8.19 -4.82
CA SER A 301 -15.31 -8.61 -5.25
C SER A 301 -15.30 -9.12 -6.69
N ALA A 302 -16.29 -9.92 -7.08
CA ALA A 302 -16.42 -10.37 -8.47
C ALA A 302 -16.62 -9.19 -9.43
N ARG A 303 -17.46 -8.20 -9.06
CA ARG A 303 -17.66 -7.01 -9.88
C ARG A 303 -16.38 -6.17 -10.02
N LEU A 304 -15.65 -5.96 -8.92
CA LEU A 304 -14.36 -5.29 -8.96
C LEU A 304 -13.36 -6.04 -9.86
N ALA A 305 -13.33 -7.38 -9.76
CA ALA A 305 -12.46 -8.21 -10.60
C ALA A 305 -12.79 -8.07 -12.09
N GLU A 306 -14.08 -8.00 -12.45
CA GLU A 306 -14.51 -7.77 -13.84
C GLU A 306 -14.03 -6.43 -14.39
N LEU A 307 -14.14 -5.36 -13.61
CA LEU A 307 -13.69 -4.03 -14.02
C LEU A 307 -12.17 -3.98 -14.17
N VAL A 308 -11.41 -4.53 -13.20
CA VAL A 308 -9.95 -4.61 -13.28
C VAL A 308 -9.51 -5.42 -14.50
N GLN A 309 -10.15 -6.57 -14.75
CA GLN A 309 -9.83 -7.43 -15.89
C GLN A 309 -10.10 -6.70 -17.21
N ASN A 310 -11.23 -6.01 -17.34
CA ASN A 310 -11.60 -5.24 -18.52
C ASN A 310 -10.58 -4.13 -18.80
N ASP A 311 -10.23 -3.33 -17.80
CA ASP A 311 -9.35 -2.17 -18.01
C ASP A 311 -7.91 -2.60 -18.29
N LEU A 312 -7.45 -3.68 -17.67
CA LEU A 312 -6.17 -4.31 -18.03
C LEU A 312 -6.15 -4.79 -19.48
N GLY A 313 -7.28 -5.29 -20.00
CA GLY A 313 -7.42 -5.71 -21.40
C GLY A 313 -7.14 -4.61 -22.41
N HIS A 314 -7.31 -3.35 -22.05
CA HIS A 314 -7.01 -2.21 -22.91
C HIS A 314 -5.52 -1.84 -23.00
N VAL A 315 -4.72 -2.29 -22.03
CA VAL A 315 -3.31 -1.86 -21.91
C VAL A 315 -2.31 -3.02 -21.96
N HIS A 316 -2.72 -4.22 -21.53
CA HIS A 316 -1.83 -5.37 -21.49
C HIS A 316 -1.57 -5.94 -22.89
N THR A 317 -0.33 -6.35 -23.15
CA THR A 317 0.08 -6.87 -24.47
C THR A 317 -0.24 -8.35 -24.67
N GLY A 318 -0.53 -9.09 -23.60
CA GLY A 318 -0.92 -10.49 -23.62
C GLY A 318 -2.45 -10.67 -23.64
N PRO A 319 -2.93 -11.89 -23.85
CA PRO A 319 -4.36 -12.18 -23.87
C PRO A 319 -5.00 -12.00 -22.50
N ASP A 320 -6.28 -11.66 -22.52
CA ASP A 320 -7.16 -11.70 -21.36
C ASP A 320 -7.46 -13.17 -20.99
N MET A 321 -6.99 -13.58 -19.80
CA MET A 321 -7.18 -14.93 -19.26
C MET A 321 -8.42 -15.05 -18.37
N GLY A 322 -9.17 -13.96 -18.23
CA GLY A 322 -10.46 -13.87 -17.58
C GLY A 322 -10.41 -13.66 -16.07
N VAL A 323 -11.59 -13.38 -15.53
CA VAL A 323 -11.83 -13.35 -14.08
C VAL A 323 -11.94 -14.79 -13.57
N LYS A 324 -11.24 -15.08 -12.49
CA LYS A 324 -11.19 -16.38 -11.84
C LYS A 324 -11.48 -16.28 -10.36
N GLN A 325 -11.63 -17.43 -9.71
CA GLN A 325 -11.85 -17.51 -8.26
C GLN A 325 -11.01 -18.63 -7.67
N ALA A 326 -10.45 -18.39 -6.47
CA ALA A 326 -9.75 -19.42 -5.71
C ALA A 326 -9.54 -18.99 -4.24
N GLY A 327 -9.10 -19.94 -3.40
CA GLY A 327 -8.89 -19.77 -1.96
C GLY A 327 -7.57 -19.06 -1.63
N PHE A 328 -7.43 -17.79 -1.95
CA PHE A 328 -6.26 -16.99 -1.59
C PHE A 328 -6.31 -16.53 -0.15
N MET A 329 -5.32 -16.90 0.64
CA MET A 329 -5.23 -16.57 2.06
C MET A 329 -5.20 -15.05 2.30
N VAL A 330 -4.49 -14.31 1.44
CA VAL A 330 -4.39 -12.85 1.50
C VAL A 330 -5.75 -12.14 1.39
N LEU A 331 -6.73 -12.77 0.73
CA LEU A 331 -8.07 -12.20 0.57
C LEU A 331 -9.02 -12.57 1.72
N THR A 332 -8.71 -13.58 2.54
CA THR A 332 -9.63 -14.08 3.58
C THR A 332 -9.84 -13.10 4.72
N THR A 333 -8.80 -12.33 5.05
CA THR A 333 -8.84 -11.37 6.17
C THR A 333 -9.26 -9.95 5.74
N ALA A 334 -9.37 -9.70 4.44
CA ALA A 334 -9.91 -8.46 3.88
C ALA A 334 -11.44 -8.45 4.00
N ARG A 335 -11.97 -7.91 5.09
CA ARG A 335 -13.43 -7.82 5.35
C ARG A 335 -14.13 -6.77 4.47
N ARG A 336 -13.71 -6.65 3.21
CA ARG A 336 -14.20 -5.72 2.19
C ARG A 336 -14.05 -6.38 0.81
N PRO A 337 -14.66 -5.83 -0.25
CA PRO A 337 -14.39 -6.30 -1.59
C PRO A 337 -12.90 -6.38 -1.86
N ALA A 338 -12.44 -7.55 -2.31
CA ALA A 338 -11.01 -7.84 -2.40
C ALA A 338 -10.69 -8.63 -3.66
N VAL A 339 -9.62 -8.25 -4.35
CA VAL A 339 -9.12 -8.92 -5.54
C VAL A 339 -7.62 -9.13 -5.49
N LEU A 340 -7.16 -10.19 -6.17
CA LEU A 340 -5.75 -10.45 -6.46
C LEU A 340 -5.56 -10.40 -7.97
N VAL A 341 -4.60 -9.60 -8.41
CA VAL A 341 -4.32 -9.35 -9.81
C VAL A 341 -3.00 -10.01 -10.18
N GLU A 342 -3.06 -11.02 -11.03
CA GLU A 342 -1.92 -11.62 -11.70
C GLU A 342 -1.61 -10.79 -12.96
N MET A 343 -0.66 -9.89 -12.84
CA MET A 343 -0.37 -8.87 -13.85
C MET A 343 0.33 -9.38 -15.12
N GLY A 344 0.65 -10.67 -15.18
CA GLY A 344 1.35 -11.32 -16.27
C GLY A 344 2.13 -12.54 -15.78
N TYR A 345 2.84 -13.21 -16.69
CA TYR A 345 3.63 -14.40 -16.38
C TYR A 345 5.13 -14.11 -16.43
N SER A 346 5.83 -14.30 -15.31
CA SER A 346 7.30 -14.18 -15.26
C SER A 346 8.02 -15.28 -16.06
N THR A 347 7.31 -16.35 -16.39
CA THR A 347 7.78 -17.45 -17.25
C THR A 347 7.60 -17.19 -18.74
N ASN A 348 7.01 -16.05 -19.13
CA ASN A 348 6.89 -15.60 -20.51
C ASN A 348 7.78 -14.37 -20.77
N ARG A 349 8.44 -14.34 -21.94
CA ARG A 349 9.39 -13.26 -22.28
C ARG A 349 8.71 -11.92 -22.56
N ASP A 350 7.58 -11.94 -23.23
CA ASP A 350 6.86 -10.71 -23.60
C ASP A 350 6.22 -10.08 -22.38
N ASP A 351 5.55 -10.89 -21.52
CA ASP A 351 5.01 -10.43 -20.26
C ASP A 351 6.11 -9.91 -19.34
N SER A 352 7.21 -10.64 -19.21
CA SER A 352 8.36 -10.20 -18.40
C SER A 352 8.93 -8.87 -18.86
N LYS A 353 9.05 -8.65 -20.16
CA LYS A 353 9.48 -7.37 -20.72
C LYS A 353 8.50 -6.25 -20.43
N PHE A 354 7.19 -6.52 -20.54
CA PHE A 354 6.14 -5.56 -20.25
C PHE A 354 6.14 -5.19 -18.76
N LEU A 355 6.13 -6.20 -17.87
CA LEU A 355 6.09 -6.06 -16.41
C LEU A 355 7.32 -5.34 -15.82
N THR A 356 8.49 -5.46 -16.44
CA THR A 356 9.72 -4.81 -15.99
C THR A 356 9.99 -3.48 -16.67
N SER A 357 9.16 -3.07 -17.61
CA SER A 357 9.26 -1.76 -18.28
C SER A 357 8.50 -0.68 -17.53
N THR A 358 9.09 0.53 -17.43
CA THR A 358 8.39 1.69 -16.83
C THR A 358 7.05 2.02 -17.52
N PRO A 359 6.93 1.98 -18.86
CA PRO A 359 5.64 2.19 -19.52
C PRO A 359 4.61 1.12 -19.17
N GLY A 360 4.99 -0.16 -19.14
CA GLY A 360 4.10 -1.25 -18.80
C GLY A 360 3.59 -1.17 -17.36
N GLN A 361 4.49 -0.94 -16.40
CA GLN A 361 4.12 -0.76 -15.00
C GLN A 361 3.16 0.41 -14.78
N ARG A 362 3.38 1.54 -15.46
CA ARG A 362 2.48 2.70 -15.40
C ARG A 362 1.13 2.43 -16.04
N ALA A 363 1.11 1.70 -17.15
CA ALA A 363 -0.13 1.34 -17.85
C ALA A 363 -0.99 0.43 -16.96
N ILE A 364 -0.40 -0.60 -16.35
CA ILE A 364 -1.07 -1.48 -15.38
C ILE A 364 -1.63 -0.68 -14.20
N ALA A 365 -0.80 0.15 -13.56
CA ALA A 365 -1.21 0.94 -12.41
C ALA A 365 -2.35 1.92 -12.75
N SER A 366 -2.32 2.57 -13.93
CA SER A 366 -3.39 3.45 -14.36
C SER A 366 -4.70 2.70 -14.62
N ALA A 367 -4.64 1.57 -15.33
CA ALA A 367 -5.81 0.74 -15.64
C ALA A 367 -6.50 0.24 -14.36
N ILE A 368 -5.74 -0.30 -13.41
CA ILE A 368 -6.31 -0.73 -12.12
C ILE A 368 -6.92 0.46 -11.36
N ALA A 369 -6.28 1.64 -11.39
CA ALA A 369 -6.83 2.82 -10.74
C ALA A 369 -8.13 3.33 -11.38
N ASP A 370 -8.26 3.22 -12.71
CA ASP A 370 -9.48 3.58 -13.44
C ASP A 370 -10.62 2.61 -13.09
N ALA A 371 -10.36 1.31 -13.06
CA ALA A 371 -11.30 0.27 -12.62
C ALA A 371 -11.79 0.49 -11.17
N VAL A 372 -10.88 0.87 -10.27
CA VAL A 372 -11.23 1.21 -8.87
C VAL A 372 -12.17 2.41 -8.81
N VAL A 373 -11.91 3.46 -9.59
CA VAL A 373 -12.80 4.65 -9.65
C VAL A 373 -14.18 4.25 -10.17
N GLU A 374 -14.24 3.47 -11.24
CA GLU A 374 -15.49 2.99 -11.81
C GLU A 374 -16.30 2.18 -10.81
N TYR A 375 -15.63 1.23 -10.12
CA TYR A 375 -16.26 0.43 -9.07
C TYR A 375 -16.83 1.30 -7.95
N LEU A 376 -16.06 2.26 -7.43
CA LEU A 376 -16.51 3.14 -6.34
C LEU A 376 -17.70 4.01 -6.77
N LEU A 377 -17.74 4.51 -8.01
CA LEU A 377 -18.88 5.22 -8.57
C LEU A 377 -20.13 4.34 -8.68
N GLU A 378 -19.98 3.08 -9.07
CA GLU A 378 -21.09 2.12 -9.09
C GLU A 378 -21.61 1.84 -7.68
N TYR A 379 -20.70 1.65 -6.72
CA TYR A 379 -21.03 1.40 -5.33
C TYR A 379 -21.81 2.58 -4.71
N GLU A 380 -21.32 3.82 -4.92
CA GLU A 380 -22.04 5.02 -4.48
C GLU A 380 -23.45 5.11 -5.04
N ARG A 381 -23.64 4.84 -6.34
CA ARG A 381 -24.97 4.85 -6.97
C ARG A 381 -25.92 3.82 -6.36
N LYS A 382 -25.43 2.61 -6.06
CA LYS A 382 -26.21 1.56 -5.40
C LYS A 382 -26.66 1.99 -4.00
N THR A 383 -25.76 2.59 -3.22
CA THR A 383 -26.06 3.04 -1.86
C THR A 383 -27.02 4.22 -1.83
N ASP A 384 -26.92 5.16 -2.78
CA ASP A 384 -27.84 6.29 -2.90
C ASP A 384 -29.27 5.83 -3.24
N SER A 385 -29.41 4.92 -4.21
CA SER A 385 -30.71 4.39 -4.59
C SER A 385 -31.39 3.58 -3.47
N ALA A 386 -30.60 2.89 -2.64
CA ALA A 386 -31.12 2.15 -1.48
C ALA A 386 -31.60 3.12 -0.37
N ALA A 387 -30.90 4.23 -0.17
CA ALA A 387 -31.30 5.26 0.80
C ALA A 387 -32.61 5.95 0.42
N ASP A 388 -32.78 6.29 -0.86
CA ASP A 388 -34.01 6.94 -1.38
C ASP A 388 -35.24 6.01 -1.30
N SER A 389 -35.05 4.71 -1.51
CA SER A 389 -36.16 3.72 -1.41
C SER A 389 -36.56 3.41 0.05
N GLY A 390 -35.67 3.63 1.02
CA GLY A 390 -35.94 3.44 2.46
C GLY A 390 -36.71 4.59 3.12
N THR A 391 -36.72 5.79 2.52
CA THR A 391 -37.44 6.97 3.03
C THR A 391 -38.86 7.09 2.52
N ALA A 392 -39.30 6.18 1.63
CA ALA A 392 -40.64 6.20 1.01
C ALA A 392 -41.63 5.18 1.66
N ARG A 393 -41.37 4.71 2.90
CA ARG A 393 -42.29 3.84 3.65
C ARG A 393 -42.73 4.47 4.97
#